data_957ee7c3e6d6cd991259c38586fe013e
#
_entry.id   957ee7c3e6d6cd991259c38586fe013e
#
_cell.length_a   1.000
_cell.length_b   1.000
_cell.length_c   1.000
_cell.angle_alpha   90.00
_cell.angle_beta   90.00
_cell.angle_gamma   90.00
#
_symmetry.space_group_name_H-M   'P 1'
#
loop_
_entity.id
_entity.type
_entity.pdbx_description
1 polymer ?
#
loop_
_entity_poly.entity_id
_entity_poly.type
_entity_poly.pdbx_seq_one_letter_code
_entity_poly.pdbx_strand_id
1 'polypeptide(L)'
;MVSEQPRDVSARHTGAVATAATRAMERDLEWFRDLSAEDRSWVSLVAQAGIGAFLAWYRSGENPKTITADIFGTAPRELAQKITLRQTLDLVRTTVDVVEDHIPSLAVDGDESALREGVLRYSREVAFATAQIYASAAESRGAWDARLEALVVHAIVRGEADETFRSRVTELGWSDVTQVAVVVGSAPEHAEPADSAGITGSLREAAHRINLEALTAVQGRRLVCVLGRTADPLSDGAKLSPHFGAGPIVVGPQVPHLYAAGRSARAALSGADAAPAWAQAPRPVAADDLLAERTLLGEAPARRALVDRVYTPLRDSGSSLLETAHAYLESGGAIEATARVLFVHSNTVRYRLGRIEDLVALDLSSPREAWTAQIALAVGRLSDPPRPRGWRSTIARA
;
A
#
# COMPACT_ATOMS: atom_id res chain seq x y z
N MET A 1 55.92 -19.68 15.40
CA MET A 1 55.67 -18.54 16.30
C MET A 1 56.52 -17.39 15.81
N VAL A 2 55.95 -16.53 14.96
CA VAL A 2 56.56 -15.27 14.54
C VAL A 2 56.17 -14.26 15.61
N SER A 3 57.15 -13.74 16.35
CA SER A 3 56.94 -12.67 17.33
C SER A 3 56.54 -11.41 16.56
N GLU A 4 55.26 -11.04 16.60
CA GLU A 4 54.79 -9.74 16.12
C GLU A 4 55.32 -8.68 17.09
N GLN A 5 56.32 -7.94 16.65
CA GLN A 5 56.78 -6.73 17.35
C GLN A 5 55.62 -5.71 17.38
N PRO A 6 55.43 -4.97 18.49
CA PRO A 6 54.40 -3.93 18.55
C PRO A 6 54.70 -2.87 17.50
N ARG A 7 53.73 -2.66 16.61
CA ARG A 7 53.78 -1.63 15.54
C ARG A 7 53.66 -0.27 16.21
N ASP A 8 54.73 0.51 16.21
CA ASP A 8 54.73 1.82 16.86
C ASP A 8 54.30 2.93 15.85
N VAL A 9 53.37 3.75 16.25
CA VAL A 9 52.87 4.90 15.47
C VAL A 9 52.85 6.11 16.39
N SER A 10 53.33 7.25 15.90
CA SER A 10 53.41 8.49 16.68
C SER A 10 52.05 9.02 17.09
N ALA A 11 51.66 8.80 18.36
CA ALA A 11 50.43 9.32 18.94
C ALA A 11 50.33 10.88 18.93
N ARG A 12 51.47 11.56 18.77
CA ARG A 12 51.52 13.05 18.78
C ARG A 12 50.89 13.67 17.54
N HIS A 13 50.74 12.96 16.43
CA HIS A 13 50.22 13.47 15.18
C HIS A 13 48.73 13.23 14.97
N THR A 14 48.05 12.43 15.83
CA THR A 14 46.63 12.09 15.69
C THR A 14 45.71 13.30 15.62
N GLY A 15 45.94 14.31 16.48
CA GLY A 15 45.14 15.53 16.49
C GLY A 15 45.37 16.39 15.25
N ALA A 16 46.59 16.42 14.69
CA ALA A 16 46.90 17.14 13.47
C ALA A 16 46.21 16.52 12.25
N VAL A 17 46.21 15.18 12.15
CA VAL A 17 45.50 14.43 11.09
C VAL A 17 44.01 14.63 11.17
N ALA A 18 43.41 14.59 12.35
CA ALA A 18 41.97 14.83 12.53
C ALA A 18 41.59 16.28 12.12
N THR A 19 42.43 17.26 12.48
CA THR A 19 42.22 18.65 12.05
C THR A 19 42.35 18.81 10.53
N ALA A 20 43.33 18.10 9.93
CA ALA A 20 43.53 18.09 8.48
C ALA A 20 42.30 17.45 7.76
N ALA A 21 41.75 16.35 8.30
CA ALA A 21 40.56 15.71 7.76
C ALA A 21 39.35 16.64 7.78
N THR A 22 39.11 17.33 8.90
CA THR A 22 38.02 18.32 8.99
C THR A 22 38.18 19.44 7.97
N ARG A 23 39.38 19.99 7.78
CA ARG A 23 39.65 21.00 6.77
C ARG A 23 39.47 20.49 5.35
N ALA A 24 39.83 19.24 5.07
CA ALA A 24 39.58 18.60 3.78
C ALA A 24 38.09 18.47 3.50
N MET A 25 37.30 18.04 4.49
CA MET A 25 35.83 17.97 4.39
C MET A 25 35.22 19.34 4.08
N GLU A 26 35.67 20.41 4.77
CA GLU A 26 35.20 21.76 4.52
C GLU A 26 35.56 22.28 3.13
N ARG A 27 36.73 21.88 2.61
CA ARG A 27 37.20 22.28 1.29
C ARG A 27 36.49 21.52 0.16
N ASP A 28 36.37 20.22 0.30
CA ASP A 28 36.06 19.30 -0.81
C ASP A 28 34.60 18.85 -0.85
N LEU A 29 33.86 18.97 0.28
CA LEU A 29 32.47 18.55 0.40
C LEU A 29 31.52 19.75 0.56
N GLU A 30 30.86 20.16 -0.53
CA GLU A 30 29.94 21.29 -0.53
C GLU A 30 28.82 21.12 0.50
N TRP A 31 28.18 19.97 0.54
CA TRP A 31 27.10 19.65 1.47
C TRP A 31 27.55 19.68 2.95
N PHE A 32 28.83 19.44 3.26
CA PHE A 32 29.37 19.54 4.63
C PHE A 32 29.37 20.99 5.13
N ARG A 33 29.62 21.95 4.26
CA ARG A 33 29.56 23.38 4.60
C ARG A 33 28.15 23.85 4.94
N ASP A 34 27.14 23.20 4.36
CA ASP A 34 25.72 23.52 4.57
C ASP A 34 25.16 22.97 5.89
N LEU A 35 25.91 22.08 6.56
CA LEU A 35 25.53 21.57 7.86
C LEU A 35 25.56 22.65 8.95
N SER A 36 24.76 22.49 10.00
CA SER A 36 24.83 23.31 11.20
C SER A 36 26.22 23.21 11.86
N ALA A 37 26.61 24.23 12.63
CA ALA A 37 27.88 24.20 13.35
C ALA A 37 27.96 23.04 14.34
N GLU A 38 26.83 22.66 14.93
CA GLU A 38 26.72 21.50 15.83
C GLU A 38 26.93 20.20 15.08
N ASP A 39 26.26 19.99 13.94
CA ASP A 39 26.38 18.77 13.13
C ASP A 39 27.82 18.63 12.59
N ARG A 40 28.47 19.73 12.15
CA ARG A 40 29.90 19.73 11.75
C ARG A 40 30.82 19.32 12.90
N SER A 41 30.56 19.81 14.11
CA SER A 41 31.34 19.41 15.29
C SER A 41 31.19 17.92 15.60
N TRP A 42 30.00 17.37 15.48
CA TRP A 42 29.77 15.94 15.65
C TRP A 42 30.48 15.08 14.60
N VAL A 43 30.43 15.48 13.31
CA VAL A 43 31.15 14.77 12.24
C VAL A 43 32.65 14.80 12.50
N SER A 44 33.21 15.95 12.93
CA SER A 44 34.62 16.08 13.26
C SER A 44 35.04 15.18 14.43
N LEU A 45 34.19 15.06 15.46
CA LEU A 45 34.39 14.15 16.58
C LEU A 45 34.39 12.67 16.14
N VAL A 46 33.47 12.28 15.26
CA VAL A 46 33.39 10.90 14.71
C VAL A 46 34.64 10.60 13.87
N ALA A 47 35.07 11.53 13.02
CA ALA A 47 36.31 11.38 12.24
C ALA A 47 37.53 11.24 13.14
N GLN A 48 37.65 12.05 14.19
CA GLN A 48 38.71 11.96 15.18
C GLN A 48 38.71 10.61 15.92
N ALA A 49 37.54 10.15 16.34
CA ALA A 49 37.36 8.84 16.97
C ALA A 49 37.74 7.70 16.02
N GLY A 50 37.35 7.78 14.74
CA GLY A 50 37.73 6.79 13.72
C GLY A 50 39.23 6.73 13.47
N ILE A 51 39.91 7.85 13.35
CA ILE A 51 41.40 7.91 13.24
C ILE A 51 42.04 7.33 14.48
N GLY A 52 41.57 7.69 15.68
CA GLY A 52 42.06 7.16 16.94
C GLY A 52 41.91 5.64 17.05
N ALA A 53 40.73 5.13 16.67
CA ALA A 53 40.44 3.69 16.64
C ALA A 53 41.35 2.93 15.63
N PHE A 54 41.56 3.51 14.44
CA PHE A 54 42.49 2.97 13.47
C PHE A 54 43.91 2.81 14.06
N LEU A 55 44.46 3.86 14.67
CA LEU A 55 45.79 3.84 15.26
C LEU A 55 45.90 2.87 16.45
N ALA A 56 44.87 2.77 17.27
CA ALA A 56 44.81 1.80 18.36
C ALA A 56 44.78 0.37 17.82
N TRP A 57 43.97 0.09 16.81
CA TRP A 57 43.91 -1.21 16.15
C TRP A 57 45.25 -1.58 15.48
N TYR A 58 45.86 -0.65 14.77
CA TYR A 58 47.14 -0.91 14.10
C TYR A 58 48.23 -1.31 15.09
N ARG A 59 48.24 -0.72 16.30
CA ARG A 59 49.16 -1.07 17.39
C ARG A 59 48.88 -2.42 18.03
N SER A 60 47.59 -2.74 18.25
CA SER A 60 47.20 -3.97 18.94
C SER A 60 47.38 -5.23 18.11
N GLY A 61 47.40 -5.11 16.77
CA GLY A 61 47.46 -6.28 15.88
C GLY A 61 46.19 -7.15 15.90
N GLU A 62 45.12 -6.70 16.54
CA GLU A 62 43.84 -7.43 16.64
C GLU A 62 43.04 -7.43 15.34
N ASN A 63 42.01 -8.30 15.27
CA ASN A 63 41.16 -8.38 14.08
C ASN A 63 40.23 -7.15 13.99
N PRO A 64 40.21 -6.39 12.87
CA PRO A 64 39.42 -5.13 12.75
C PRO A 64 37.92 -5.30 12.90
N LYS A 65 37.38 -6.51 12.82
CA LYS A 65 35.93 -6.77 12.91
C LYS A 65 35.25 -6.37 14.23
N THR A 66 36.06 -6.20 15.31
CA THR A 66 35.52 -5.86 16.64
C THR A 66 35.39 -4.35 16.89
N ILE A 67 36.07 -3.52 16.10
CA ILE A 67 36.25 -2.07 16.39
C ILE A 67 35.22 -1.18 15.75
N THR A 68 34.56 -1.66 14.68
CA THR A 68 33.60 -0.85 13.89
C THR A 68 32.32 -0.48 14.62
N ALA A 69 31.91 -1.23 15.65
CA ALA A 69 30.73 -0.92 16.46
C ALA A 69 30.91 0.34 17.33
N ASP A 70 32.13 0.64 17.79
CA ASP A 70 32.40 1.75 18.70
C ASP A 70 32.52 3.09 17.99
N ILE A 71 32.90 3.13 16.71
CA ILE A 71 33.09 4.39 15.96
C ILE A 71 31.75 5.08 15.73
N PHE A 72 30.72 4.31 15.34
CA PHE A 72 29.38 4.85 15.07
C PHE A 72 28.52 4.98 16.33
N GLY A 73 28.87 4.30 17.44
CA GLY A 73 28.20 4.42 18.72
C GLY A 73 28.36 5.79 19.39
N THR A 74 29.36 6.56 18.97
CA THR A 74 29.63 7.92 19.47
C THR A 74 28.77 8.99 18.79
N ALA A 75 28.16 8.70 17.62
CA ALA A 75 27.29 9.66 16.94
C ALA A 75 25.87 9.65 17.52
N PRO A 76 25.25 10.83 17.77
CA PRO A 76 23.83 10.89 18.09
C PRO A 76 23.00 10.22 17.00
N ARG A 77 21.97 9.45 17.38
CA ARG A 77 21.04 8.79 16.45
C ARG A 77 20.41 9.77 15.46
N GLU A 78 20.22 11.01 15.88
CA GLU A 78 19.68 12.11 15.08
C GLU A 78 20.60 12.52 13.92
N LEU A 79 21.92 12.46 14.12
CA LEU A 79 22.91 12.75 13.07
C LEU A 79 22.88 11.67 11.96
N ALA A 80 22.71 10.40 12.35
CA ALA A 80 22.58 9.29 11.40
C ALA A 80 21.27 9.35 10.56
N GLN A 81 20.29 10.12 10.99
CA GLN A 81 19.07 10.39 10.21
C GLN A 81 19.23 11.55 9.22
N LYS A 82 20.12 12.50 9.51
CA LYS A 82 20.35 13.69 8.68
C LYS A 82 21.37 13.46 7.56
N ILE A 83 22.32 12.52 7.75
CA ILE A 83 23.41 12.24 6.81
C ILE A 83 23.09 10.95 6.04
N THR A 84 23.08 11.02 4.72
CA THR A 84 22.84 9.87 3.83
C THR A 84 24.03 8.93 3.80
N LEU A 85 23.81 7.66 3.37
CA LEU A 85 24.90 6.69 3.14
C LEU A 85 25.98 7.26 2.21
N ARG A 86 25.59 7.94 1.13
CA ARG A 86 26.52 8.56 0.18
C ARG A 86 27.40 9.59 0.87
N GLN A 87 26.79 10.50 1.64
CA GLN A 87 27.52 11.51 2.40
C GLN A 87 28.47 10.89 3.43
N THR A 88 28.04 9.82 4.12
CA THR A 88 28.92 9.12 5.06
C THR A 88 30.11 8.46 4.35
N LEU A 89 29.89 7.87 3.16
CA LEU A 89 30.98 7.31 2.37
C LEU A 89 31.96 8.40 1.86
N ASP A 90 31.45 9.58 1.50
CA ASP A 90 32.30 10.72 1.14
C ASP A 90 33.17 11.17 2.33
N LEU A 91 32.62 11.23 3.55
CA LEU A 91 33.37 11.52 4.78
C LEU A 91 34.45 10.48 5.04
N VAL A 92 34.13 9.18 4.94
CA VAL A 92 35.10 8.09 5.12
C VAL A 92 36.22 8.21 4.10
N ARG A 93 35.88 8.40 2.82
CA ARG A 93 36.88 8.57 1.75
C ARG A 93 37.82 9.73 2.03
N THR A 94 37.27 10.94 2.26
CA THR A 94 38.08 12.12 2.56
C THR A 94 38.97 11.91 3.79
N THR A 95 38.47 11.22 4.81
CA THR A 95 39.31 10.89 6.00
C THR A 95 40.42 9.95 5.66
N VAL A 96 40.18 8.91 4.86
CA VAL A 96 41.20 7.93 4.43
C VAL A 96 42.26 8.62 3.58
N ASP A 97 41.89 9.43 2.60
CA ASP A 97 42.78 10.18 1.72
C ASP A 97 43.76 11.03 2.57
N VAL A 98 43.22 11.75 3.56
CA VAL A 98 44.04 12.57 4.48
C VAL A 98 44.99 11.71 5.34
N VAL A 99 44.53 10.55 5.82
CA VAL A 99 45.41 9.62 6.59
C VAL A 99 46.51 9.11 5.68
N GLU A 100 46.20 8.72 4.43
CA GLU A 100 47.20 8.27 3.46
C GLU A 100 48.26 9.33 3.16
N ASP A 101 47.86 10.59 2.97
CA ASP A 101 48.79 11.70 2.76
C ASP A 101 49.72 11.93 3.96
N HIS A 102 49.29 11.59 5.15
CA HIS A 102 50.07 11.74 6.39
C HIS A 102 50.88 10.50 6.79
N ILE A 103 50.81 9.39 6.03
CA ILE A 103 51.61 8.17 6.32
C ILE A 103 53.07 8.45 6.55
N PRO A 104 53.79 9.30 5.75
CA PRO A 104 55.21 9.57 6.00
C PRO A 104 55.50 10.20 7.37
N SER A 105 54.51 10.93 7.93
CA SER A 105 54.68 11.55 9.26
C SER A 105 54.20 10.67 10.42
N LEU A 106 53.36 9.64 10.12
CA LEU A 106 52.79 8.72 11.09
C LEU A 106 53.67 7.44 11.25
N ALA A 107 54.32 7.02 10.19
CA ALA A 107 55.14 5.81 10.20
C ALA A 107 56.45 6.04 10.99
N VAL A 108 56.88 5.04 11.69
CA VAL A 108 58.22 4.98 12.34
C VAL A 108 59.14 4.17 11.44
N ASP A 109 60.32 4.72 11.16
CA ASP A 109 61.45 4.17 10.40
C ASP A 109 61.15 2.94 9.50
N GLY A 110 60.69 3.18 8.27
CA GLY A 110 60.56 2.15 7.24
C GLY A 110 59.23 1.38 7.18
N ASP A 111 58.27 1.69 8.05
CA ASP A 111 56.99 0.96 8.18
C ASP A 111 55.85 1.55 7.32
N GLU A 112 56.14 2.49 6.41
CA GLU A 112 55.16 3.21 5.58
C GLU A 112 54.28 2.25 4.75
N SER A 113 54.89 1.19 4.18
CA SER A 113 54.16 0.21 3.36
C SER A 113 53.19 -0.62 4.19
N ALA A 114 53.59 -1.03 5.38
CA ALA A 114 52.76 -1.78 6.31
C ALA A 114 51.59 -0.91 6.86
N LEU A 115 51.87 0.37 7.13
CA LEU A 115 50.86 1.33 7.56
C LEU A 115 49.84 1.59 6.45
N ARG A 116 50.29 1.73 5.19
CA ARG A 116 49.39 1.90 4.02
C ARG A 116 48.49 0.67 3.84
N GLU A 117 49.03 -0.56 3.94
CA GLU A 117 48.23 -1.78 3.92
C GLU A 117 47.21 -1.80 5.06
N GLY A 118 47.62 -1.35 6.24
CA GLY A 118 46.74 -1.20 7.41
C GLY A 118 45.58 -0.25 7.15
N VAL A 119 45.83 0.93 6.58
CA VAL A 119 44.79 1.92 6.20
C VAL A 119 43.82 1.29 5.24
N LEU A 120 44.27 0.64 4.17
CA LEU A 120 43.40 -0.01 3.19
C LEU A 120 42.54 -1.13 3.79
N ARG A 121 43.14 -1.94 4.68
CA ARG A 121 42.40 -3.00 5.36
C ARG A 121 41.34 -2.46 6.30
N TYR A 122 41.69 -1.45 7.08
CA TYR A 122 40.75 -0.82 8.03
C TYR A 122 39.63 -0.06 7.34
N SER A 123 39.96 0.73 6.31
CA SER A 123 38.96 1.50 5.55
C SER A 123 37.91 0.62 4.87
N ARG A 124 38.33 -0.57 4.38
CA ARG A 124 37.42 -1.56 3.84
C ARG A 124 36.41 -2.04 4.90
N GLU A 125 36.87 -2.38 6.10
CA GLU A 125 35.98 -2.82 7.17
C GLU A 125 35.01 -1.70 7.63
N VAL A 126 35.50 -0.46 7.72
CA VAL A 126 34.66 0.71 8.02
C VAL A 126 33.59 0.91 6.94
N ALA A 127 33.96 0.80 5.66
CA ALA A 127 33.01 0.93 4.56
C ALA A 127 31.92 -0.16 4.60
N PHE A 128 32.29 -1.42 4.86
CA PHE A 128 31.31 -2.51 5.00
C PHE A 128 30.41 -2.32 6.22
N ALA A 129 30.97 -1.93 7.37
CA ALA A 129 30.17 -1.66 8.56
C ALA A 129 29.19 -0.49 8.36
N THR A 130 29.64 0.56 7.69
CA THR A 130 28.77 1.69 7.31
C THR A 130 27.61 1.21 6.43
N ALA A 131 27.89 0.43 5.39
CA ALA A 131 26.85 -0.12 4.52
C ALA A 131 25.86 -0.99 5.28
N GLN A 132 26.33 -1.84 6.20
CA GLN A 132 25.46 -2.69 7.04
C GLN A 132 24.55 -1.87 7.96
N ILE A 133 25.08 -0.82 8.60
CA ILE A 133 24.28 0.06 9.49
C ILE A 133 23.17 0.74 8.70
N TYR A 134 23.48 1.30 7.52
CA TYR A 134 22.47 1.96 6.67
C TYR A 134 21.47 0.97 6.08
N ALA A 135 21.90 -0.22 5.67
CA ALA A 135 21.02 -1.29 5.21
C ALA A 135 20.02 -1.71 6.31
N SER A 136 20.53 -2.00 7.52
CA SER A 136 19.71 -2.36 8.68
C SER A 136 18.74 -1.25 9.09
N ALA A 137 19.18 0.02 9.03
CA ALA A 137 18.30 1.17 9.30
C ALA A 137 17.22 1.34 8.23
N ALA A 138 17.52 1.06 6.96
CA ALA A 138 16.57 1.09 5.86
C ALA A 138 15.55 -0.06 5.98
N GLU A 139 16.00 -1.27 6.28
CA GLU A 139 15.16 -2.44 6.55
C GLU A 139 14.22 -2.19 7.73
N SER A 140 14.73 -1.62 8.82
CA SER A 140 13.92 -1.29 10.00
C SER A 140 12.85 -0.23 9.70
N ARG A 141 13.17 0.78 8.89
CA ARG A 141 12.20 1.78 8.42
C ARG A 141 11.15 1.16 7.52
N GLY A 142 11.57 0.37 6.53
CA GLY A 142 10.64 -0.32 5.64
C GLY A 142 9.70 -1.27 6.38
N ALA A 143 10.17 -1.97 7.40
CA ALA A 143 9.33 -2.82 8.26
C ALA A 143 8.35 -2.00 9.12
N TRP A 144 8.77 -0.82 9.61
CA TRP A 144 7.88 0.09 10.34
C TRP A 144 6.78 0.65 9.44
N ASP A 145 7.13 1.15 8.25
CA ASP A 145 6.18 1.69 7.28
C ASP A 145 5.18 0.61 6.86
N ALA A 146 5.62 -0.60 6.54
CA ALA A 146 4.75 -1.72 6.19
C ALA A 146 3.80 -2.10 7.34
N ARG A 147 4.27 -2.04 8.60
CA ARG A 147 3.43 -2.29 9.77
C ARG A 147 2.38 -1.20 9.97
N LEU A 148 2.75 0.06 9.77
CA LEU A 148 1.82 1.20 9.86
C LEU A 148 0.76 1.13 8.76
N GLU A 149 1.15 0.82 7.52
CA GLU A 149 0.22 0.56 6.40
C GLU A 149 -0.77 -0.55 6.74
N ALA A 150 -0.28 -1.69 7.23
CA ALA A 150 -1.15 -2.81 7.61
C ALA A 150 -2.16 -2.42 8.69
N LEU A 151 -1.76 -1.61 9.66
CA LEU A 151 -2.67 -1.11 10.70
C LEU A 151 -3.76 -0.20 10.12
N VAL A 152 -3.41 0.68 9.16
CA VAL A 152 -4.37 1.56 8.48
C VAL A 152 -5.33 0.73 7.62
N VAL A 153 -4.83 -0.22 6.82
CA VAL A 153 -5.68 -1.11 6.02
C VAL A 153 -6.60 -1.95 6.90
N HIS A 154 -6.11 -2.47 8.04
CA HIS A 154 -6.93 -3.18 9.01
C HIS A 154 -8.06 -2.32 9.59
N ALA A 155 -7.77 -1.07 9.94
CA ALA A 155 -8.78 -0.13 10.44
C ALA A 155 -9.85 0.16 9.37
N ILE A 156 -9.44 0.37 8.10
CA ILE A 156 -10.36 0.57 6.97
C ILE A 156 -11.29 -0.64 6.80
N VAL A 157 -10.75 -1.85 6.83
CA VAL A 157 -11.53 -3.10 6.69
C VAL A 157 -12.55 -3.25 7.81
N ARG A 158 -12.20 -2.85 9.04
CA ARG A 158 -13.12 -2.88 10.19
C ARG A 158 -14.07 -1.68 10.23
N GLY A 159 -13.86 -0.67 9.38
CA GLY A 159 -14.65 0.55 9.35
C GLY A 159 -14.36 1.47 10.55
N GLU A 160 -13.18 1.38 11.14
CA GLU A 160 -12.71 2.26 12.21
C GLU A 160 -12.29 3.61 11.63
N ALA A 161 -12.66 4.71 12.29
CA ALA A 161 -12.36 6.08 11.87
C ALA A 161 -12.12 6.99 13.08
N ASP A 162 -11.42 6.46 14.08
CA ASP A 162 -11.10 7.15 15.34
C ASP A 162 -9.91 8.10 15.17
N GLU A 163 -9.52 8.77 16.26
CA GLU A 163 -8.40 9.71 16.30
C GLU A 163 -7.05 9.00 16.01
N THR A 164 -6.91 7.77 16.46
CA THR A 164 -5.71 6.94 16.24
C THR A 164 -5.55 6.64 14.74
N PHE A 165 -6.65 6.35 14.05
CA PHE A 165 -6.66 6.17 12.60
C PHE A 165 -6.21 7.45 11.88
N ARG A 166 -6.72 8.62 12.28
CA ARG A 166 -6.33 9.91 11.68
C ARG A 166 -4.84 10.20 11.84
N SER A 167 -4.30 9.98 13.03
CA SER A 167 -2.87 10.16 13.31
C SER A 167 -2.00 9.31 12.37
N ARG A 168 -2.34 8.01 12.22
CA ARG A 168 -1.63 7.08 11.34
C ARG A 168 -1.71 7.47 9.86
N VAL A 169 -2.87 7.95 9.42
CA VAL A 169 -3.08 8.44 8.04
C VAL A 169 -2.18 9.64 7.75
N THR A 170 -2.05 10.56 8.72
CA THR A 170 -1.17 11.72 8.62
C THR A 170 0.30 11.30 8.58
N GLU A 171 0.70 10.36 9.44
CA GLU A 171 2.07 9.83 9.49
C GLU A 171 2.47 9.15 8.16
N LEU A 172 1.53 8.47 7.49
CA LEU A 172 1.73 7.88 6.16
C LEU A 172 1.70 8.90 5.02
N GLY A 173 1.37 10.17 5.27
CA GLY A 173 1.25 11.20 4.23
C GLY A 173 0.00 11.05 3.35
N TRP A 174 -1.04 10.35 3.84
CA TRP A 174 -2.27 10.08 3.07
C TRP A 174 -3.42 11.07 3.33
N SER A 175 -3.19 12.11 4.10
CA SER A 175 -4.23 13.09 4.45
C SER A 175 -4.87 13.77 3.24
N ASP A 176 -4.07 14.05 2.20
CA ASP A 176 -4.49 14.78 0.99
C ASP A 176 -4.74 13.85 -0.22
N VAL A 177 -4.70 12.53 -0.01
CA VAL A 177 -4.95 11.56 -1.08
C VAL A 177 -6.46 11.45 -1.32
N THR A 178 -6.87 11.75 -2.55
CA THR A 178 -8.25 11.70 -3.02
C THR A 178 -8.46 10.58 -4.03
N GLN A 179 -9.72 10.36 -4.43
CA GLN A 179 -10.10 9.33 -5.41
C GLN A 179 -9.60 7.95 -4.97
N VAL A 180 -10.13 7.47 -3.86
CA VAL A 180 -9.69 6.22 -3.22
C VAL A 180 -10.62 5.07 -3.60
N ALA A 181 -10.07 3.90 -3.86
CA ALA A 181 -10.82 2.66 -4.04
C ALA A 181 -10.08 1.47 -3.38
N VAL A 182 -10.82 0.44 -2.99
CA VAL A 182 -10.24 -0.76 -2.38
C VAL A 182 -10.38 -1.93 -3.33
N VAL A 183 -9.27 -2.61 -3.59
CA VAL A 183 -9.18 -3.84 -4.38
C VAL A 183 -8.90 -5.01 -3.45
N VAL A 184 -9.66 -6.08 -3.58
CA VAL A 184 -9.54 -7.30 -2.79
C VAL A 184 -9.42 -8.50 -3.70
N GLY A 185 -8.42 -9.34 -3.45
CA GLY A 185 -8.25 -10.63 -4.13
C GLY A 185 -7.54 -11.63 -3.23
N SER A 186 -7.27 -12.83 -3.72
CA SER A 186 -6.47 -13.81 -2.99
C SER A 186 -5.01 -13.37 -2.92
N ALA A 187 -4.32 -13.65 -1.82
CA ALA A 187 -2.87 -13.61 -1.79
C ALA A 187 -2.29 -14.72 -2.70
N PRO A 188 -1.12 -14.53 -3.32
CA PRO A 188 -0.45 -15.58 -4.08
C PRO A 188 -0.25 -16.84 -3.25
N GLU A 189 -0.44 -18.02 -3.87
CA GLU A 189 -0.15 -19.31 -3.25
C GLU A 189 1.36 -19.41 -3.01
N HIS A 190 1.80 -19.93 -1.89
CA HIS A 190 3.18 -19.99 -1.39
C HIS A 190 3.66 -18.75 -0.59
N ALA A 191 2.75 -17.85 -0.25
CA ALA A 191 3.08 -16.79 0.71
C ALA A 191 3.17 -17.39 2.12
N GLU A 192 4.38 -17.71 2.58
CA GLU A 192 4.59 -17.88 4.01
C GLU A 192 4.36 -16.55 4.72
N PRO A 193 3.97 -16.52 6.00
CA PRO A 193 3.81 -15.25 6.73
C PRO A 193 5.05 -14.33 6.67
N ALA A 194 6.24 -14.92 6.47
CA ALA A 194 7.48 -14.20 6.26
C ALA A 194 7.57 -13.47 4.90
N ASP A 195 6.85 -13.94 3.86
CA ASP A 195 6.88 -13.38 2.50
C ASP A 195 5.85 -12.25 2.29
N SER A 196 5.01 -11.99 3.28
CA SER A 196 3.95 -10.97 3.17
C SER A 196 4.49 -9.58 2.83
N ALA A 197 5.68 -9.22 3.33
CA ALA A 197 6.34 -7.94 3.02
C ALA A 197 6.77 -7.85 1.54
N GLY A 198 7.24 -8.95 0.94
CA GLY A 198 7.60 -9.02 -0.48
C GLY A 198 6.38 -8.85 -1.38
N ILE A 199 5.27 -9.51 -1.04
CA ILE A 199 4.02 -9.44 -1.81
C ILE A 199 3.42 -8.03 -1.77
N THR A 200 3.31 -7.44 -0.57
CA THR A 200 2.77 -6.09 -0.39
C THR A 200 3.69 -5.05 -1.05
N GLY A 201 5.01 -5.19 -0.94
CA GLY A 201 6.00 -4.34 -1.60
C GLY A 201 5.88 -4.39 -3.12
N SER A 202 5.81 -5.58 -3.71
CA SER A 202 5.67 -5.78 -5.16
C SER A 202 4.40 -5.12 -5.72
N LEU A 203 3.27 -5.26 -5.04
CA LEU A 203 2.02 -4.63 -5.44
C LEU A 203 2.07 -3.11 -5.34
N ARG A 204 2.67 -2.57 -4.27
CA ARG A 204 2.88 -1.13 -4.08
C ARG A 204 3.78 -0.53 -5.18
N GLU A 205 4.89 -1.18 -5.49
CA GLU A 205 5.78 -0.75 -6.58
C GLU A 205 5.07 -0.77 -7.93
N ALA A 206 4.21 -1.77 -8.17
CA ALA A 206 3.41 -1.83 -9.39
C ALA A 206 2.41 -0.67 -9.48
N ALA A 207 1.76 -0.30 -8.37
CA ALA A 207 0.88 0.86 -8.31
C ALA A 207 1.65 2.17 -8.58
N HIS A 208 2.81 2.36 -7.95
CA HIS A 208 3.65 3.55 -8.19
C HIS A 208 4.10 3.68 -9.65
N ARG A 209 4.41 2.58 -10.33
CA ARG A 209 4.78 2.60 -11.77
C ARG A 209 3.67 3.13 -12.67
N ILE A 210 2.43 3.08 -12.22
CA ILE A 210 1.26 3.63 -12.94
C ILE A 210 0.74 4.93 -12.28
N ASN A 211 1.59 5.61 -11.49
CA ASN A 211 1.31 6.88 -10.81
C ASN A 211 0.13 6.81 -9.81
N LEU A 212 -0.07 5.69 -9.15
CA LEU A 212 -1.03 5.54 -8.07
C LEU A 212 -0.33 5.46 -6.72
N GLU A 213 -1.00 5.99 -5.70
CA GLU A 213 -0.68 5.70 -4.30
C GLU A 213 -1.32 4.38 -3.90
N ALA A 214 -0.63 3.56 -3.08
CA ALA A 214 -1.18 2.29 -2.62
C ALA A 214 -0.79 1.97 -1.18
N LEU A 215 -1.78 1.59 -0.35
CA LEU A 215 -1.57 0.91 0.92
C LEU A 215 -1.99 -0.54 0.77
N THR A 216 -1.16 -1.45 1.25
CA THR A 216 -1.32 -2.88 1.00
C THR A 216 -1.20 -3.69 2.28
N ALA A 217 -2.04 -4.69 2.45
CA ALA A 217 -1.94 -5.63 3.55
C ALA A 217 -2.44 -7.02 3.16
N VAL A 218 -1.83 -8.04 3.73
CA VAL A 218 -2.34 -9.41 3.69
C VAL A 218 -3.19 -9.67 4.94
N GLN A 219 -4.42 -10.14 4.75
CA GLN A 219 -5.36 -10.50 5.80
C GLN A 219 -5.80 -11.96 5.64
N GLY A 220 -5.16 -12.86 6.37
CA GLY A 220 -5.34 -14.29 6.16
C GLY A 220 -4.94 -14.68 4.74
N ARG A 221 -5.91 -15.13 3.94
CA ARG A 221 -5.68 -15.50 2.53
C ARG A 221 -5.98 -14.39 1.54
N ARG A 222 -6.34 -13.20 2.00
CA ARG A 222 -6.70 -12.07 1.15
C ARG A 222 -5.60 -11.04 1.09
N LEU A 223 -5.33 -10.55 -0.10
CA LEU A 223 -4.54 -9.37 -0.36
C LEU A 223 -5.49 -8.19 -0.55
N VAL A 224 -5.36 -7.19 0.30
CA VAL A 224 -6.14 -5.95 0.27
C VAL A 224 -5.23 -4.82 -0.19
N CYS A 225 -5.66 -4.10 -1.21
CA CYS A 225 -4.97 -2.93 -1.74
C CYS A 225 -5.91 -1.72 -1.71
N VAL A 226 -5.52 -0.67 -1.03
CA VAL A 226 -6.20 0.62 -1.04
C VAL A 226 -5.48 1.50 -2.04
N LEU A 227 -6.12 1.82 -3.15
CA LEU A 227 -5.59 2.70 -4.20
C LEU A 227 -6.01 4.13 -3.92
N GLY A 228 -5.08 5.05 -4.07
CA GLY A 228 -5.32 6.49 -4.06
C GLY A 228 -5.02 7.11 -5.42
N ARG A 229 -5.67 8.25 -5.73
CA ARG A 229 -5.57 8.97 -7.00
C ARG A 229 -6.02 8.17 -8.22
N THR A 230 -6.91 7.20 -8.02
CA THR A 230 -7.44 6.36 -9.10
C THR A 230 -8.68 6.98 -9.73
N ALA A 231 -8.59 7.35 -11.00
CA ALA A 231 -9.73 7.88 -11.77
C ALA A 231 -10.65 6.76 -12.29
N ASP A 232 -10.08 5.60 -12.61
CA ASP A 232 -10.79 4.39 -13.05
C ASP A 232 -10.29 3.18 -12.25
N PRO A 233 -10.89 2.90 -11.08
CA PRO A 233 -10.46 1.83 -10.20
C PRO A 233 -10.50 0.44 -10.84
N LEU A 234 -11.42 0.19 -11.78
CA LEU A 234 -11.55 -1.12 -12.43
C LEU A 234 -10.41 -1.35 -13.42
N SER A 235 -10.10 -0.36 -14.26
CA SER A 235 -8.95 -0.39 -15.16
C SER A 235 -7.64 -0.51 -14.42
N ASP A 236 -7.46 0.24 -13.34
CA ASP A 236 -6.25 0.20 -12.53
C ASP A 236 -6.11 -1.13 -11.78
N GLY A 237 -7.21 -1.67 -11.26
CA GLY A 237 -7.26 -3.01 -10.69
C GLY A 237 -6.89 -4.11 -11.70
N ALA A 238 -7.27 -3.94 -12.97
CA ALA A 238 -6.88 -4.87 -14.05
C ALA A 238 -5.37 -4.86 -14.30
N LYS A 239 -4.72 -3.69 -14.31
CA LYS A 239 -3.25 -3.56 -14.43
C LYS A 239 -2.50 -4.23 -13.26
N LEU A 240 -3.10 -4.21 -12.08
CA LEU A 240 -2.52 -4.79 -10.85
C LEU A 240 -2.87 -6.27 -10.66
N SER A 241 -3.77 -6.84 -11.47
CA SER A 241 -4.23 -8.24 -11.38
C SER A 241 -3.13 -9.30 -11.32
N PRO A 242 -1.97 -9.14 -12.01
CA PRO A 242 -0.88 -10.12 -11.96
C PRO A 242 -0.25 -10.29 -10.56
N HIS A 243 -0.44 -9.35 -9.65
CA HIS A 243 0.11 -9.39 -8.29
C HIS A 243 -0.81 -10.11 -7.29
N PHE A 244 -2.01 -10.49 -7.72
CA PHE A 244 -2.96 -11.27 -6.91
C PHE A 244 -2.89 -12.75 -7.26
N GLY A 245 -3.16 -13.60 -6.28
CA GLY A 245 -3.29 -15.04 -6.46
C GLY A 245 -4.51 -15.43 -7.29
N ALA A 246 -4.71 -16.72 -7.48
CA ALA A 246 -5.84 -17.28 -8.21
C ALA A 246 -7.18 -16.90 -7.56
N GLY A 247 -8.24 -16.83 -8.38
CA GLY A 247 -9.60 -16.50 -7.94
C GLY A 247 -10.05 -15.08 -8.28
N PRO A 248 -11.21 -14.66 -7.75
CA PRO A 248 -11.79 -13.36 -8.06
C PRO A 248 -10.95 -12.21 -7.51
N ILE A 249 -10.93 -11.12 -8.27
CA ILE A 249 -10.44 -9.81 -7.82
C ILE A 249 -11.62 -8.86 -7.88
N VAL A 250 -11.93 -8.22 -6.77
CA VAL A 250 -13.09 -7.33 -6.67
C VAL A 250 -12.65 -5.92 -6.33
N VAL A 251 -13.18 -4.97 -7.07
CA VAL A 251 -12.91 -3.55 -6.92
C VAL A 251 -14.12 -2.88 -6.28
N GLY A 252 -13.94 -2.28 -5.12
CA GLY A 252 -14.96 -1.50 -4.43
C GLY A 252 -15.23 -0.15 -5.13
N PRO A 253 -16.37 0.49 -4.83
CA PRO A 253 -16.70 1.79 -5.40
C PRO A 253 -15.66 2.85 -5.01
N GLN A 254 -15.40 3.78 -5.93
CA GLN A 254 -14.55 4.93 -5.65
C GLN A 254 -15.18 5.81 -4.56
N VAL A 255 -14.35 6.32 -3.67
CA VAL A 255 -14.72 7.23 -2.59
C VAL A 255 -13.81 8.46 -2.59
N PRO A 256 -14.26 9.61 -2.05
CA PRO A 256 -13.51 10.86 -2.17
C PRO A 256 -12.14 10.84 -1.50
N HIS A 257 -12.00 10.20 -0.35
CA HIS A 257 -10.81 10.21 0.50
C HIS A 257 -10.71 8.96 1.36
N LEU A 258 -9.54 8.74 1.97
CA LEU A 258 -9.23 7.54 2.75
C LEU A 258 -10.19 7.30 3.94
N TYR A 259 -10.69 8.36 4.57
CA TYR A 259 -11.66 8.26 5.67
C TYR A 259 -13.01 7.63 5.26
N ALA A 260 -13.32 7.66 3.96
CA ALA A 260 -14.49 6.99 3.39
C ALA A 260 -14.19 5.58 2.85
N ALA A 261 -12.93 5.13 2.88
CA ALA A 261 -12.48 3.88 2.28
C ALA A 261 -13.15 2.63 2.87
N GLY A 262 -13.62 2.70 4.12
CA GLY A 262 -14.37 1.59 4.75
C GLY A 262 -15.63 1.18 3.97
N ARG A 263 -16.27 2.12 3.23
CA ARG A 263 -17.40 1.79 2.34
C ARG A 263 -16.92 0.97 1.13
N SER A 264 -15.81 1.38 0.51
CA SER A 264 -15.20 0.67 -0.62
C SER A 264 -14.70 -0.72 -0.20
N ALA A 265 -14.02 -0.81 0.94
CA ALA A 265 -13.51 -2.06 1.50
C ALA A 265 -14.61 -3.07 1.80
N ARG A 266 -15.69 -2.63 2.44
CA ARG A 266 -16.85 -3.51 2.74
C ARG A 266 -17.47 -4.06 1.47
N ALA A 267 -17.65 -3.22 0.45
CA ALA A 267 -18.19 -3.63 -0.83
C ALA A 267 -17.28 -4.63 -1.55
N ALA A 268 -15.97 -4.37 -1.59
CA ALA A 268 -14.98 -5.24 -2.21
C ALA A 268 -14.87 -6.60 -1.50
N LEU A 269 -14.86 -6.60 -0.16
CA LEU A 269 -14.79 -7.83 0.64
C LEU A 269 -16.03 -8.70 0.46
N SER A 270 -17.23 -8.10 0.61
CA SER A 270 -18.48 -8.81 0.38
C SER A 270 -18.60 -9.30 -1.07
N GLY A 271 -18.13 -8.48 -2.03
CA GLY A 271 -18.04 -8.89 -3.43
C GLY A 271 -17.10 -10.07 -3.64
N ALA A 272 -15.95 -10.12 -2.97
CA ALA A 272 -15.01 -11.24 -3.07
C ALA A 272 -15.61 -12.56 -2.52
N ASP A 273 -16.47 -12.48 -1.48
CA ASP A 273 -17.22 -13.63 -0.97
C ASP A 273 -18.35 -14.04 -1.91
N ALA A 274 -18.96 -13.09 -2.60
CA ALA A 274 -20.10 -13.30 -3.48
C ALA A 274 -19.70 -13.71 -4.92
N ALA A 275 -18.54 -13.30 -5.39
CA ALA A 275 -18.08 -13.52 -6.77
C ALA A 275 -18.11 -14.98 -7.24
N PRO A 276 -17.84 -16.00 -6.41
CA PRO A 276 -17.97 -17.40 -6.83
C PRO A 276 -19.37 -17.80 -7.32
N ALA A 277 -20.41 -17.07 -6.94
CA ALA A 277 -21.77 -17.33 -7.43
C ALA A 277 -21.96 -16.90 -8.91
N TRP A 278 -21.08 -16.09 -9.46
CA TRP A 278 -21.02 -15.73 -10.87
C TRP A 278 -19.82 -16.39 -11.53
N ALA A 279 -20.00 -17.61 -12.03
CA ALA A 279 -18.92 -18.42 -12.60
C ALA A 279 -18.13 -17.74 -13.76
N GLN A 280 -18.74 -16.79 -14.45
CA GLN A 280 -18.14 -16.04 -15.57
C GLN A 280 -17.84 -14.59 -15.20
N ALA A 281 -17.72 -14.27 -13.91
CA ALA A 281 -17.35 -12.93 -13.48
C ALA A 281 -16.03 -12.48 -14.12
N PRO A 282 -15.96 -11.26 -14.66
CA PRO A 282 -14.69 -10.72 -15.17
C PRO A 282 -13.67 -10.59 -14.03
N ARG A 283 -12.40 -10.55 -14.39
CA ARG A 283 -11.30 -10.42 -13.44
C ARG A 283 -10.41 -9.23 -13.83
N PRO A 284 -10.49 -8.11 -13.10
CA PRO A 284 -11.31 -7.82 -11.93
C PRO A 284 -12.79 -7.56 -12.26
N VAL A 285 -13.66 -7.62 -11.23
CA VAL A 285 -15.06 -7.29 -11.29
C VAL A 285 -15.38 -6.14 -10.33
N ALA A 286 -16.25 -5.22 -10.71
CA ALA A 286 -16.72 -4.19 -9.80
C ALA A 286 -17.68 -4.78 -8.74
N ALA A 287 -17.53 -4.36 -7.50
CA ALA A 287 -18.41 -4.80 -6.42
C ALA A 287 -19.88 -4.45 -6.68
N ASP A 288 -20.15 -3.39 -7.45
CA ASP A 288 -21.49 -2.97 -7.83
C ASP A 288 -22.13 -3.90 -8.87
N ASP A 289 -21.33 -4.63 -9.67
CA ASP A 289 -21.84 -5.64 -10.61
C ASP A 289 -22.27 -6.94 -9.89
N LEU A 290 -21.86 -7.08 -8.63
CA LEU A 290 -22.16 -8.22 -7.75
C LEU A 290 -23.26 -7.91 -6.73
N LEU A 291 -24.08 -6.87 -6.95
CA LEU A 291 -25.13 -6.48 -5.99
C LEU A 291 -26.15 -7.59 -5.72
N ALA A 292 -26.49 -8.36 -6.73
CA ALA A 292 -27.44 -9.47 -6.60
C ALA A 292 -26.85 -10.59 -5.73
N GLU A 293 -25.62 -11.02 -6.01
CA GLU A 293 -24.91 -12.06 -5.26
C GLU A 293 -24.65 -11.64 -3.81
N ARG A 294 -24.20 -10.40 -3.62
CA ARG A 294 -23.98 -9.80 -2.30
C ARG A 294 -25.28 -9.73 -1.49
N THR A 295 -26.40 -9.46 -2.17
CA THR A 295 -27.73 -9.48 -1.54
C THR A 295 -28.11 -10.88 -1.09
N LEU A 296 -27.82 -11.92 -1.89
CA LEU A 296 -28.06 -13.32 -1.52
C LEU A 296 -27.22 -13.76 -0.33
N LEU A 297 -26.02 -13.21 -0.15
CA LEU A 297 -25.21 -13.40 1.06
C LEU A 297 -25.74 -12.63 2.28
N GLY A 298 -26.83 -11.88 2.13
CA GLY A 298 -27.46 -11.16 3.24
C GLY A 298 -26.88 -9.78 3.51
N GLU A 299 -26.07 -9.20 2.59
CA GLU A 299 -25.51 -7.87 2.77
C GLU A 299 -26.59 -6.78 2.68
N ALA A 300 -26.90 -6.15 3.81
CA ALA A 300 -27.95 -5.12 3.86
C ALA A 300 -27.66 -3.86 2.99
N PRO A 301 -26.42 -3.36 2.85
CA PRO A 301 -26.11 -2.29 1.90
C PRO A 301 -26.38 -2.67 0.44
N ALA A 302 -25.99 -3.87 -0.01
CA ALA A 302 -26.26 -4.32 -1.38
C ALA A 302 -27.77 -4.44 -1.64
N ARG A 303 -28.50 -4.99 -0.68
CA ARG A 303 -29.96 -5.07 -0.75
C ARG A 303 -30.60 -3.69 -0.90
N ARG A 304 -30.19 -2.71 -0.10
CA ARG A 304 -30.67 -1.34 -0.23
C ARG A 304 -30.32 -0.74 -1.59
N ALA A 305 -29.08 -0.93 -2.05
CA ALA A 305 -28.66 -0.42 -3.34
C ALA A 305 -29.47 -0.97 -4.51
N LEU A 306 -29.83 -2.26 -4.50
CA LEU A 306 -30.72 -2.85 -5.51
C LEU A 306 -32.13 -2.24 -5.45
N VAL A 307 -32.70 -2.06 -4.27
CA VAL A 307 -34.00 -1.42 -4.10
C VAL A 307 -33.98 0.01 -4.62
N ASP A 308 -32.98 0.78 -4.23
CA ASP A 308 -32.86 2.21 -4.57
C ASP A 308 -32.57 2.44 -6.06
N ARG A 309 -31.74 1.57 -6.68
CA ARG A 309 -31.33 1.73 -8.09
C ARG A 309 -32.29 1.12 -9.09
N VAL A 310 -33.02 0.08 -8.71
CA VAL A 310 -33.85 -0.68 -9.65
C VAL A 310 -35.35 -0.64 -9.27
N TYR A 311 -35.68 -1.13 -8.07
CA TYR A 311 -37.11 -1.27 -7.70
C TYR A 311 -37.79 0.06 -7.51
N THR A 312 -37.22 0.96 -6.74
CA THR A 312 -37.83 2.27 -6.43
C THR A 312 -38.07 3.11 -7.68
N PRO A 313 -37.11 3.29 -8.61
CA PRO A 313 -37.36 4.02 -9.85
C PRO A 313 -38.49 3.40 -10.70
N LEU A 314 -38.52 2.08 -10.84
CA LEU A 314 -39.56 1.39 -11.58
C LEU A 314 -40.96 1.56 -10.95
N ARG A 315 -41.06 1.50 -9.62
CA ARG A 315 -42.30 1.71 -8.87
C ARG A 315 -42.79 3.14 -9.02
N ASP A 316 -41.88 4.11 -8.89
CA ASP A 316 -42.23 5.53 -8.85
C ASP A 316 -42.50 6.11 -10.26
N SER A 317 -42.06 5.46 -11.34
CA SER A 317 -42.34 5.81 -12.73
C SER A 317 -43.78 5.51 -13.17
N GLY A 318 -44.58 4.91 -12.29
CA GLY A 318 -45.94 4.45 -12.58
C GLY A 318 -46.02 2.93 -12.77
N SER A 319 -47.23 2.38 -12.56
CA SER A 319 -47.44 0.93 -12.51
C SER A 319 -47.02 0.18 -13.77
N SER A 320 -47.05 0.83 -14.94
CA SER A 320 -46.85 0.15 -16.22
C SER A 320 -45.43 -0.36 -16.49
N LEU A 321 -44.38 0.32 -16.00
CA LEU A 321 -42.99 -0.15 -16.19
C LEU A 321 -42.67 -1.30 -15.23
N LEU A 322 -43.03 -1.18 -13.96
CA LEU A 322 -42.84 -2.24 -12.96
C LEU A 322 -43.62 -3.52 -13.34
N GLU A 323 -44.90 -3.37 -13.78
CA GLU A 323 -45.71 -4.50 -14.25
C GLU A 323 -45.09 -5.16 -15.50
N THR A 324 -44.57 -4.34 -16.44
CA THR A 324 -43.92 -4.84 -17.65
C THR A 324 -42.63 -5.60 -17.32
N ALA A 325 -41.76 -5.06 -16.45
CA ALA A 325 -40.54 -5.75 -15.99
C ALA A 325 -40.89 -7.12 -15.38
N HIS A 326 -41.91 -7.15 -14.51
CA HIS A 326 -42.42 -8.39 -13.91
C HIS A 326 -42.88 -9.41 -14.94
N ALA A 327 -43.87 -9.02 -15.76
CA ALA A 327 -44.47 -9.91 -16.74
C ALA A 327 -43.41 -10.43 -17.76
N TYR A 328 -42.48 -9.59 -18.15
CA TYR A 328 -41.40 -9.97 -19.06
C TYR A 328 -40.46 -11.02 -18.46
N LEU A 329 -40.01 -10.81 -17.24
CA LEU A 329 -39.13 -11.76 -16.53
C LEU A 329 -39.85 -13.09 -16.21
N GLU A 330 -41.12 -13.04 -15.80
CA GLU A 330 -41.95 -14.24 -15.56
C GLU A 330 -42.30 -14.99 -16.87
N SER A 331 -42.36 -14.30 -18.01
CA SER A 331 -42.59 -14.90 -19.33
C SER A 331 -41.28 -15.44 -19.96
N GLY A 332 -40.17 -15.52 -19.20
CA GLY A 332 -38.87 -16.00 -19.70
C GLY A 332 -38.26 -15.12 -20.79
N GLY A 333 -38.55 -13.82 -20.79
CA GLY A 333 -38.00 -12.87 -21.78
C GLY A 333 -38.76 -12.86 -23.11
N ALA A 334 -39.96 -13.46 -23.21
CA ALA A 334 -40.70 -13.56 -24.44
C ALA A 334 -41.67 -12.36 -24.60
N ILE A 335 -41.38 -11.47 -25.56
CA ILE A 335 -42.12 -10.25 -25.81
C ILE A 335 -43.60 -10.54 -26.12
N GLU A 336 -43.89 -11.53 -26.97
CA GLU A 336 -45.25 -11.89 -27.37
C GLU A 336 -46.08 -12.48 -26.21
N ALA A 337 -45.43 -13.26 -25.35
CA ALA A 337 -46.04 -13.79 -24.15
C ALA A 337 -46.37 -12.65 -23.16
N THR A 338 -45.39 -11.76 -22.95
CA THR A 338 -45.57 -10.56 -22.12
C THR A 338 -46.71 -9.68 -22.62
N ALA A 339 -46.78 -9.44 -23.96
CA ALA A 339 -47.81 -8.66 -24.57
C ALA A 339 -49.24 -9.24 -24.32
N ARG A 340 -49.37 -10.56 -24.40
CA ARG A 340 -50.65 -11.26 -24.08
C ARG A 340 -51.01 -11.12 -22.60
N VAL A 341 -50.04 -11.32 -21.69
CA VAL A 341 -50.27 -11.20 -20.25
C VAL A 341 -50.72 -9.79 -19.87
N LEU A 342 -50.16 -8.78 -20.50
CA LEU A 342 -50.44 -7.37 -20.18
C LEU A 342 -51.58 -6.78 -21.03
N PHE A 343 -52.17 -7.54 -21.97
CA PHE A 343 -53.19 -7.09 -22.90
C PHE A 343 -52.78 -5.85 -23.71
N VAL A 344 -51.50 -5.83 -24.17
CA VAL A 344 -50.97 -4.73 -25.00
C VAL A 344 -50.31 -5.26 -26.27
N HIS A 345 -50.02 -4.36 -27.24
CA HIS A 345 -49.26 -4.76 -28.43
C HIS A 345 -47.79 -5.01 -28.13
N SER A 346 -47.14 -5.92 -28.86
CA SER A 346 -45.71 -6.26 -28.65
C SER A 346 -44.80 -5.04 -28.80
N ASN A 347 -45.11 -4.08 -29.65
CA ASN A 347 -44.35 -2.84 -29.78
C ASN A 347 -44.43 -1.98 -28.49
N THR A 348 -45.55 -2.01 -27.77
CA THR A 348 -45.67 -1.34 -26.44
C THR A 348 -44.73 -1.98 -25.42
N VAL A 349 -44.62 -3.31 -25.47
CA VAL A 349 -43.65 -4.03 -24.60
C VAL A 349 -42.23 -3.60 -24.94
N ARG A 350 -41.82 -3.60 -26.22
CA ARG A 350 -40.45 -3.16 -26.63
C ARG A 350 -40.20 -1.71 -26.20
N TYR A 351 -41.12 -0.81 -26.41
CA TYR A 351 -41.00 0.57 -25.97
C TYR A 351 -40.80 0.69 -24.46
N ARG A 352 -41.57 -0.06 -23.66
CA ARG A 352 -41.47 -0.04 -22.21
C ARG A 352 -40.16 -0.66 -21.74
N LEU A 353 -39.63 -1.72 -22.38
CA LEU A 353 -38.32 -2.32 -22.07
C LEU A 353 -37.20 -1.32 -22.30
N GLY A 354 -37.20 -0.58 -23.42
CA GLY A 354 -36.24 0.50 -23.64
C GLY A 354 -36.33 1.60 -22.58
N ARG A 355 -37.57 1.96 -22.13
CA ARG A 355 -37.71 2.90 -21.02
C ARG A 355 -37.24 2.39 -19.68
N ILE A 356 -37.33 1.09 -19.44
CA ILE A 356 -36.77 0.43 -18.25
C ILE A 356 -35.25 0.52 -18.29
N GLU A 357 -34.63 0.16 -19.42
CA GLU A 357 -33.18 0.26 -19.62
C GLU A 357 -32.66 1.69 -19.38
N ASP A 358 -33.31 2.71 -19.99
CA ASP A 358 -32.99 4.13 -19.77
C ASP A 358 -33.09 4.54 -18.29
N LEU A 359 -34.03 3.96 -17.54
CA LEU A 359 -34.34 4.38 -16.18
C LEU A 359 -33.42 3.72 -15.13
N VAL A 360 -33.13 2.43 -15.30
CA VAL A 360 -32.42 1.64 -14.29
C VAL A 360 -31.08 1.09 -14.78
N ALA A 361 -30.66 1.41 -16.01
CA ALA A 361 -29.42 0.98 -16.65
C ALA A 361 -29.25 -0.56 -16.65
N LEU A 362 -30.36 -1.30 -16.88
CA LEU A 362 -30.38 -2.75 -17.01
C LEU A 362 -31.13 -3.15 -18.28
N ASP A 363 -30.47 -3.83 -19.20
CA ASP A 363 -31.10 -4.50 -20.35
C ASP A 363 -31.69 -5.84 -19.89
N LEU A 364 -33.01 -5.91 -19.76
CA LEU A 364 -33.71 -7.12 -19.35
C LEU A 364 -33.63 -8.24 -20.39
N SER A 365 -33.14 -7.97 -21.61
CA SER A 365 -32.86 -9.03 -22.61
C SER A 365 -31.52 -9.74 -22.38
N SER A 366 -30.62 -9.13 -21.61
CA SER A 366 -29.36 -9.73 -21.16
C SER A 366 -29.65 -10.69 -20.01
N PRO A 367 -29.31 -11.98 -20.08
CA PRO A 367 -29.59 -12.94 -19.02
C PRO A 367 -29.01 -12.54 -17.67
N ARG A 368 -27.84 -11.91 -17.66
CA ARG A 368 -27.17 -11.44 -16.45
C ARG A 368 -27.94 -10.31 -15.76
N GLU A 369 -28.37 -9.35 -16.55
CA GLU A 369 -29.06 -8.16 -16.05
C GLU A 369 -30.51 -8.48 -15.69
N ALA A 370 -31.16 -9.36 -16.47
CA ALA A 370 -32.47 -9.92 -16.14
C ALA A 370 -32.48 -10.60 -14.77
N TRP A 371 -31.45 -11.41 -14.48
CA TRP A 371 -31.31 -12.05 -13.18
C TRP A 371 -31.10 -11.03 -12.04
N THR A 372 -30.27 -10.02 -12.25
CA THR A 372 -30.10 -8.91 -11.31
C THR A 372 -31.41 -8.18 -11.05
N ALA A 373 -32.19 -7.90 -12.10
CA ALA A 373 -33.50 -7.28 -12.00
C ALA A 373 -34.51 -8.17 -11.24
N GLN A 374 -34.50 -9.49 -11.47
CA GLN A 374 -35.38 -10.43 -10.73
C GLN A 374 -35.11 -10.37 -9.22
N ILE A 375 -33.82 -10.38 -8.82
CA ILE A 375 -33.46 -10.24 -7.39
C ILE A 375 -33.89 -8.87 -6.85
N ALA A 376 -33.64 -7.79 -7.60
CA ALA A 376 -34.04 -6.44 -7.20
C ALA A 376 -35.56 -6.31 -6.99
N LEU A 377 -36.35 -6.86 -7.89
CA LEU A 377 -37.82 -6.86 -7.79
C LEU A 377 -38.34 -7.71 -6.61
N ALA A 378 -37.71 -8.88 -6.38
CA ALA A 378 -38.05 -9.74 -5.25
C ALA A 378 -37.78 -9.03 -3.91
N VAL A 379 -36.60 -8.45 -3.78
CA VAL A 379 -36.18 -7.75 -2.56
C VAL A 379 -36.97 -6.45 -2.35
N GLY A 380 -37.27 -5.74 -3.43
CA GLY A 380 -38.11 -4.55 -3.40
C GLY A 380 -39.51 -4.84 -2.86
N ARG A 381 -40.14 -5.93 -3.31
CA ARG A 381 -41.43 -6.37 -2.78
C ARG A 381 -41.41 -6.74 -1.28
N LEU A 382 -40.32 -7.35 -0.83
CA LEU A 382 -40.12 -7.66 0.59
C LEU A 382 -39.95 -6.40 1.45
N SER A 383 -39.40 -5.35 0.86
CA SER A 383 -39.19 -4.06 1.53
C SER A 383 -40.45 -3.15 1.51
N ASP A 384 -41.31 -3.36 0.52
CA ASP A 384 -42.57 -2.63 0.34
C ASP A 384 -43.72 -3.64 0.17
N PRO A 385 -44.10 -4.33 1.27
CA PRO A 385 -45.17 -5.32 1.20
C PRO A 385 -46.43 -4.70 0.65
N PRO A 386 -47.19 -5.41 -0.23
CA PRO A 386 -48.42 -4.91 -0.82
C PRO A 386 -49.33 -4.44 0.28
N ARG A 387 -49.74 -3.17 0.20
CA ARG A 387 -50.83 -2.65 1.05
C ARG A 387 -51.99 -3.64 0.89
N PRO A 388 -52.57 -4.20 1.94
CA PRO A 388 -53.70 -5.10 1.81
C PRO A 388 -54.75 -4.39 0.96
N ARG A 389 -55.04 -4.92 -0.24
CA ARG A 389 -56.12 -4.45 -1.11
C ARG A 389 -57.32 -4.42 -0.21
N GLY A 390 -57.86 -3.23 0.05
CA GLY A 390 -58.76 -2.90 1.10
C GLY A 390 -59.76 -3.99 1.38
N TRP A 391 -59.78 -4.48 2.63
CA TRP A 391 -60.98 -5.09 3.20
C TRP A 391 -62.08 -4.08 3.04
N ARG A 392 -62.87 -4.25 1.96
CA ARG A 392 -64.15 -3.53 1.86
C ARG A 392 -64.93 -3.97 3.07
N SER A 393 -65.10 -3.09 4.01
CA SER A 393 -66.09 -3.21 5.08
C SER A 393 -67.46 -3.36 4.47
N THR A 394 -67.84 -4.61 4.16
CA THR A 394 -69.22 -4.97 3.86
C THR A 394 -69.86 -5.43 5.17
N ILE A 395 -69.87 -4.56 6.16
CA ILE A 395 -70.76 -4.65 7.31
C ILE A 395 -71.24 -3.25 7.62
N ALA A 396 -72.32 -2.85 6.96
CA ALA A 396 -73.21 -1.87 7.46
C ALA A 396 -74.41 -1.77 6.47
N ARG A 397 -75.34 -2.65 6.59
CA ARG A 397 -76.78 -2.45 6.38
C ARG A 397 -77.53 -3.74 6.63
N ALA A 398 -77.91 -3.94 7.86
CA ALA A 398 -79.08 -4.59 8.27
C ALA A 398 -79.60 -3.87 9.51
#